data_e4ab5b68ed1fa3f69ab1421e830f1755
#
_entry.id   e4ab5b68ed1fa3f69ab1421e830f1755
#
_cell.length_a   1.000
_cell.length_b   1.000
_cell.length_c   1.000
_cell.angle_alpha   90.00
_cell.angle_beta   90.00
_cell.angle_gamma   90.00
#
_symmetry.space_group_name_H-M   'P 1'
#
loop_
_entity.id
_entity.type
_entity.pdbx_description
1 polymer ?
#
loop_
_entity_poly.entity_id
_entity_poly.type
_entity_poly.pdbx_seq_one_letter_code
_entity_poly.pdbx_strand_id
1 'polypeptide(L)'
;MIPVAAMAKLTLLDYPGKTAAILFLPGCDMRCPFCHNSDLAAGGGPRTDIKEVYAFLEKRRGLLDGVVVTGGEPSLWDIMPLLRDIRDMGYLVKVDTNGLRPEEIEKWLAADSVDYIAMDIKNSPAKYAATAGLPSVDMNLIKKSVGLIMNSGKEYEFRTTVVRPIHETEDFRIIGEELISGAEQYFLQPFVSRDEVPDKNLTEPDDEFLKKCLEISAPFVKKIEIRGKNF
;
A
#
# COMPACT_ATOMS: atom_id res chain seq x y z
N MET A 1 5.44 -14.62 17.01
CA MET A 1 5.63 -13.21 17.42
C MET A 1 5.73 -12.37 16.16
N ILE A 2 4.94 -11.30 16.03
CA ILE A 2 4.92 -10.45 14.85
C ILE A 2 6.18 -9.59 14.86
N PRO A 3 7.01 -9.63 13.81
CA PRO A 3 8.22 -8.83 13.76
C PRO A 3 7.88 -7.39 13.34
N VAL A 4 8.18 -6.41 14.16
CA VAL A 4 8.17 -4.99 13.77
C VAL A 4 9.60 -4.56 13.51
N ALA A 5 9.90 -4.12 12.29
CA ALA A 5 11.24 -3.68 11.95
C ALA A 5 11.48 -2.24 12.43
N ALA A 6 10.51 -1.36 12.22
CA ALA A 6 10.60 0.03 12.62
C ALA A 6 9.22 0.61 12.98
N MET A 7 9.22 1.70 13.71
CA MET A 7 8.03 2.47 14.02
C MET A 7 8.29 3.96 13.76
N ALA A 8 7.44 4.60 12.95
CA ALA A 8 7.34 6.04 12.90
C ALA A 8 6.26 6.51 13.90
N LYS A 9 6.66 7.41 14.81
CA LYS A 9 5.82 7.79 15.94
C LYS A 9 4.67 8.72 15.59
N LEU A 10 4.74 9.39 14.44
CA LEU A 10 3.72 10.30 13.94
C LEU A 10 3.80 10.42 12.43
N THR A 11 2.66 10.31 11.80
CA THR A 11 2.42 10.70 10.40
C THR A 11 1.14 11.51 10.30
N LEU A 12 1.11 12.44 9.34
CA LEU A 12 -0.07 13.21 8.93
C LEU A 12 -0.45 12.89 7.47
N LEU A 13 0.27 11.96 6.82
CA LEU A 13 0.15 11.70 5.39
C LEU A 13 -0.30 10.27 5.08
N ASP A 14 0.12 9.30 5.91
CA ASP A 14 -0.07 7.88 5.58
C ASP A 14 -1.45 7.34 5.96
N TYR A 15 -2.20 8.06 6.79
CA TYR A 15 -3.61 7.78 7.06
C TYR A 15 -4.44 9.01 6.67
N PRO A 16 -5.26 8.96 5.61
CA PRO A 16 -6.01 10.12 5.13
C PRO A 16 -6.87 10.77 6.23
N GLY A 17 -6.63 12.06 6.48
CA GLY A 17 -7.39 12.84 7.45
C GLY A 17 -7.21 12.46 8.92
N LYS A 18 -6.21 11.64 9.25
CA LYS A 18 -5.93 11.16 10.62
C LYS A 18 -4.49 11.39 11.03
N THR A 19 -4.28 11.62 12.31
CA THR A 19 -2.96 11.52 12.94
C THR A 19 -2.68 10.06 13.28
N ALA A 20 -1.56 9.50 12.84
CA ALA A 20 -1.30 8.08 13.06
C ALA A 20 0.17 7.78 13.39
N ALA A 21 0.41 6.62 14.00
CA ALA A 21 1.72 5.98 14.02
C ALA A 21 1.83 5.00 12.84
N ILE A 22 3.05 4.67 12.41
CA ILE A 22 3.30 3.68 11.36
C ILE A 22 4.14 2.55 11.93
N LEU A 23 3.72 1.31 11.69
CA LEU A 23 4.47 0.09 11.99
C LEU A 23 4.94 -0.52 10.68
N PHE A 24 6.25 -0.66 10.52
CA PHE A 24 6.87 -1.28 9.36
C PHE A 24 7.18 -2.74 9.65
N LEU A 25 6.57 -3.66 8.89
CA LEU A 25 6.84 -5.09 8.98
C LEU A 25 7.89 -5.51 7.94
N PRO A 26 8.83 -6.40 8.29
CA PRO A 26 9.86 -6.85 7.37
C PRO A 26 9.35 -7.92 6.42
N GLY A 27 10.08 -8.09 5.31
CA GLY A 27 9.78 -9.10 4.30
C GLY A 27 8.70 -8.65 3.31
N CYS A 28 8.87 -9.06 2.07
CA CYS A 28 7.89 -8.87 1.00
C CYS A 28 8.03 -10.04 0.02
N ASP A 29 6.95 -10.46 -0.60
CA ASP A 29 6.94 -11.46 -1.67
C ASP A 29 7.17 -10.85 -3.06
N MET A 30 7.20 -9.52 -3.18
CA MET A 30 7.61 -8.79 -4.37
C MET A 30 9.06 -8.27 -4.27
N ARG A 31 9.66 -7.97 -5.43
CA ARG A 31 11.01 -7.39 -5.57
C ARG A 31 10.99 -6.25 -6.57
N CYS A 32 10.05 -5.31 -6.36
CA CYS A 32 9.86 -4.17 -7.26
C CYS A 32 11.17 -3.38 -7.44
N PRO A 33 11.60 -3.09 -8.68
CA PRO A 33 12.86 -2.40 -8.94
C PRO A 33 12.89 -0.95 -8.43
N PHE A 34 11.72 -0.38 -8.14
CA PHE A 34 11.55 0.98 -7.60
C PHE A 34 11.23 1.02 -6.09
N CYS A 35 11.44 -0.08 -5.38
CA CYS A 35 11.08 -0.17 -3.96
C CYS A 35 11.93 0.76 -3.09
N HIS A 36 11.31 1.70 -2.37
CA HIS A 36 11.98 2.56 -1.39
C HIS A 36 12.35 1.83 -0.09
N ASN A 37 11.71 0.69 0.17
CA ASN A 37 11.93 -0.14 1.35
C ASN A 37 12.62 -1.45 0.98
N SER A 38 13.56 -1.43 0.02
CA SER A 38 14.16 -2.65 -0.54
C SER A 38 14.87 -3.53 0.49
N ASP A 39 15.62 -2.94 1.42
CA ASP A 39 16.28 -3.64 2.52
C ASP A 39 15.27 -4.30 3.46
N LEU A 40 14.21 -3.58 3.79
CA LEU A 40 13.13 -4.08 4.60
C LEU A 40 12.36 -5.22 3.89
N ALA A 41 12.09 -5.06 2.59
CA ALA A 41 11.45 -6.07 1.76
C ALA A 41 12.31 -7.35 1.65
N ALA A 42 13.63 -7.24 1.71
CA ALA A 42 14.54 -8.38 1.78
C ALA A 42 14.58 -9.05 3.18
N GLY A 43 13.86 -8.51 4.17
CA GLY A 43 13.85 -9.01 5.54
C GLY A 43 14.96 -8.45 6.42
N GLY A 44 15.72 -7.47 5.91
CA GLY A 44 16.76 -6.74 6.64
C GLY A 44 16.21 -5.69 7.60
N GLY A 45 17.12 -4.89 8.14
CA GLY A 45 16.80 -3.77 9.02
C GLY A 45 16.73 -4.12 10.52
N PRO A 46 16.57 -3.10 11.35
CA PRO A 46 16.45 -3.25 12.80
C PRO A 46 15.20 -4.06 13.18
N ARG A 47 15.10 -4.39 14.47
CA ARG A 47 13.90 -4.97 15.05
C ARG A 47 13.50 -4.12 16.25
N THR A 48 12.23 -3.71 16.25
CA THR A 48 11.62 -3.03 17.39
C THR A 48 10.92 -4.06 18.27
N ASP A 49 11.16 -4.04 19.57
CA ASP A 49 10.43 -4.92 20.48
C ASP A 49 8.94 -4.55 20.46
N ILE A 50 8.09 -5.54 20.24
CA ILE A 50 6.63 -5.34 20.24
C ILE A 50 6.12 -4.71 21.54
N LYS A 51 6.80 -4.96 22.67
CA LYS A 51 6.48 -4.34 23.95
C LYS A 51 6.71 -2.82 23.93
N GLU A 52 7.75 -2.36 23.23
CA GLU A 52 8.00 -0.92 23.04
C GLU A 52 6.90 -0.27 22.20
N VAL A 53 6.43 -0.98 21.15
CA VAL A 53 5.31 -0.54 20.33
C VAL A 53 4.06 -0.36 21.18
N TYR A 54 3.68 -1.37 21.95
CA TYR A 54 2.50 -1.29 22.82
C TYR A 54 2.64 -0.23 23.89
N ALA A 55 3.80 -0.12 24.54
CA ALA A 55 4.05 0.92 25.55
C ALA A 55 3.97 2.34 24.94
N PHE A 56 4.39 2.52 23.68
CA PHE A 56 4.24 3.78 22.98
C PHE A 56 2.77 4.08 22.66
N LEU A 57 2.05 3.12 22.09
CA LEU A 57 0.64 3.29 21.74
C LEU A 57 -0.20 3.59 23.01
N GLU A 58 0.05 2.87 24.09
CA GLU A 58 -0.65 3.12 25.37
C GLU A 58 -0.50 4.57 25.84
N LYS A 59 0.70 5.13 25.74
CA LYS A 59 0.97 6.55 26.10
C LYS A 59 0.36 7.56 25.13
N ARG A 60 -0.09 7.13 23.97
CA ARG A 60 -0.62 8.01 22.90
C ARG A 60 -2.13 7.88 22.70
N ARG A 61 -2.82 7.11 23.56
CA ARG A 61 -4.29 7.03 23.54
C ARG A 61 -4.91 8.42 23.62
N GLY A 62 -5.84 8.71 22.71
CA GLY A 62 -6.50 10.01 22.60
C GLY A 62 -5.66 11.16 22.03
N LEU A 63 -4.39 10.88 21.65
CA LEU A 63 -3.50 11.84 20.97
C LEU A 63 -3.27 11.48 19.50
N LEU A 64 -3.36 10.21 19.17
CA LEU A 64 -3.34 9.71 17.80
C LEU A 64 -4.70 9.09 17.47
N ASP A 65 -5.12 9.24 16.23
CA ASP A 65 -6.39 8.67 15.73
C ASP A 65 -6.22 7.20 15.34
N GLY A 66 -5.06 6.83 14.80
CA GLY A 66 -4.89 5.50 14.22
C GLY A 66 -3.46 4.99 14.15
N VAL A 67 -3.35 3.77 13.64
CA VAL A 67 -2.08 3.08 13.35
C VAL A 67 -2.12 2.53 11.93
N VAL A 68 -1.06 2.79 11.17
CA VAL A 68 -0.83 2.23 9.85
C VAL A 68 0.11 1.04 9.98
N VAL A 69 -0.30 -0.12 9.46
CA VAL A 69 0.54 -1.32 9.36
C VAL A 69 0.97 -1.47 7.91
N THR A 70 2.27 -1.37 7.66
CA THR A 70 2.88 -1.31 6.32
C THR A 70 4.28 -1.93 6.35
N GLY A 71 5.17 -1.55 5.43
CA GLY A 71 6.58 -1.92 5.42
C GLY A 71 6.98 -2.70 4.19
N GLY A 72 7.31 -3.99 4.31
CA GLY A 72 7.41 -4.93 3.20
C GLY A 72 6.02 -5.33 2.73
N GLU A 73 5.52 -6.46 3.23
CA GLU A 73 4.13 -6.89 2.98
C GLU A 73 3.52 -7.47 4.27
N PRO A 74 2.54 -6.78 4.86
CA PRO A 74 1.90 -7.22 6.10
C PRO A 74 1.22 -8.59 6.00
N SER A 75 0.67 -8.95 4.83
CA SER A 75 -0.02 -10.24 4.63
C SER A 75 0.89 -11.46 4.67
N LEU A 76 2.21 -11.28 4.73
CA LEU A 76 3.15 -12.38 4.98
C LEU A 76 3.11 -12.89 6.42
N TRP A 77 2.51 -12.14 7.32
CA TRP A 77 2.50 -12.40 8.75
C TRP A 77 1.06 -12.60 9.25
N ASP A 78 0.87 -13.46 10.23
CA ASP A 78 -0.40 -13.47 10.97
C ASP A 78 -0.47 -12.21 11.84
N ILE A 79 -0.98 -11.12 11.25
CA ILE A 79 -1.11 -9.82 11.94
C ILE A 79 -2.42 -9.68 12.71
N MET A 80 -3.34 -10.65 12.63
CA MET A 80 -4.64 -10.56 13.30
C MET A 80 -4.55 -10.22 14.80
N PRO A 81 -3.63 -10.83 15.59
CA PRO A 81 -3.48 -10.44 16.98
C PRO A 81 -3.09 -8.97 17.16
N LEU A 82 -2.15 -8.47 16.33
CA LEU A 82 -1.71 -7.07 16.37
C LEU A 82 -2.86 -6.10 16.03
N LEU A 83 -3.62 -6.39 14.98
CA LEU A 83 -4.74 -5.53 14.56
C LEU A 83 -5.80 -5.43 15.67
N ARG A 84 -6.12 -6.56 16.34
CA ARG A 84 -7.05 -6.59 17.47
C ARG A 84 -6.54 -5.77 18.64
N ASP A 85 -5.28 -5.99 19.05
CA ASP A 85 -4.67 -5.25 20.16
C ASP A 85 -4.70 -3.74 19.92
N ILE A 86 -4.40 -3.29 18.67
CA ILE A 86 -4.47 -1.87 18.29
C ILE A 86 -5.91 -1.34 18.40
N ARG A 87 -6.90 -2.09 17.92
CA ARG A 87 -8.31 -1.71 18.03
C ARG A 87 -8.80 -1.68 19.48
N ASP A 88 -8.40 -2.64 20.29
CA ASP A 88 -8.75 -2.71 21.72
C ASP A 88 -8.17 -1.52 22.50
N MET A 89 -7.07 -0.94 22.01
CA MET A 89 -6.54 0.33 22.52
C MET A 89 -7.35 1.56 22.06
N GLY A 90 -8.33 1.40 21.15
CA GLY A 90 -9.20 2.47 20.67
C GLY A 90 -8.68 3.19 19.42
N TYR A 91 -7.70 2.65 18.72
CA TYR A 91 -7.17 3.20 17.47
C TYR A 91 -7.92 2.70 16.23
N LEU A 92 -8.02 3.55 15.24
CA LEU A 92 -8.35 3.14 13.86
C LEU A 92 -7.16 2.39 13.26
N VAL A 93 -7.43 1.39 12.43
CA VAL A 93 -6.42 0.55 11.79
C VAL A 93 -6.43 0.73 10.29
N LYS A 94 -5.29 1.13 9.72
CA LYS A 94 -5.03 1.11 8.28
C LYS A 94 -3.99 0.05 7.94
N VAL A 95 -4.23 -0.72 6.88
CA VAL A 95 -3.26 -1.68 6.36
C VAL A 95 -2.93 -1.33 4.91
N ASP A 96 -1.63 -1.27 4.61
CA ASP A 96 -1.11 -1.17 3.24
C ASP A 96 -0.72 -2.56 2.75
N THR A 97 -1.13 -2.96 1.55
CA THR A 97 -0.86 -4.30 1.02
C THR A 97 -0.61 -4.28 -0.49
N ASN A 98 0.14 -5.25 -0.99
CA ASN A 98 0.34 -5.48 -2.41
C ASN A 98 -0.76 -6.35 -3.05
N GLY A 99 -1.64 -6.93 -2.25
CA GLY A 99 -2.82 -7.68 -2.69
C GLY A 99 -2.57 -9.10 -3.20
N LEU A 100 -1.37 -9.67 -3.08
CA LEU A 100 -1.09 -11.05 -3.53
C LEU A 100 -1.75 -12.14 -2.68
N ARG A 101 -2.24 -11.78 -1.48
CA ARG A 101 -2.82 -12.73 -0.51
C ARG A 101 -4.26 -12.35 -0.16
N PRO A 102 -5.20 -12.57 -1.08
CA PRO A 102 -6.61 -12.24 -0.85
C PRO A 102 -7.22 -12.96 0.37
N GLU A 103 -6.70 -14.13 0.73
CA GLU A 103 -7.15 -14.88 1.92
C GLU A 103 -6.85 -14.14 3.24
N GLU A 104 -5.77 -13.38 3.30
CA GLU A 104 -5.46 -12.56 4.48
C GLU A 104 -6.36 -11.32 4.54
N ILE A 105 -6.56 -10.65 3.40
CA ILE A 105 -7.49 -9.52 3.30
C ILE A 105 -8.90 -9.95 3.73
N GLU A 106 -9.36 -11.12 3.25
CA GLU A 106 -10.66 -11.68 3.63
C GLU A 106 -10.78 -11.92 5.15
N LYS A 107 -9.73 -12.43 5.80
CA LYS A 107 -9.67 -12.59 7.27
C LYS A 107 -9.77 -11.25 8.00
N TRP A 108 -9.00 -10.23 7.55
CA TRP A 108 -9.02 -8.90 8.17
C TRP A 108 -10.39 -8.26 8.09
N LEU A 109 -11.05 -8.39 6.93
CA LEU A 109 -12.39 -7.85 6.69
C LEU A 109 -13.46 -8.61 7.49
N ALA A 110 -13.42 -9.95 7.46
CA ALA A 110 -14.39 -10.79 8.17
C ALA A 110 -14.35 -10.59 9.69
N ALA A 111 -13.18 -10.30 10.24
CA ALA A 111 -13.00 -10.03 11.65
C ALA A 111 -13.24 -8.55 12.06
N ASP A 112 -13.64 -7.70 11.10
CA ASP A 112 -13.81 -6.25 11.31
C ASP A 112 -12.56 -5.59 11.95
N SER A 113 -11.35 -6.07 11.57
CA SER A 113 -10.10 -5.69 12.22
C SER A 113 -9.38 -4.52 11.57
N VAL A 114 -9.89 -4.03 10.44
CA VAL A 114 -9.35 -2.90 9.68
C VAL A 114 -10.43 -1.87 9.40
N ASP A 115 -10.05 -0.60 9.38
CA ASP A 115 -10.94 0.52 9.05
C ASP A 115 -10.64 1.09 7.66
N TYR A 116 -9.39 0.97 7.21
CA TYR A 116 -8.93 1.47 5.92
C TYR A 116 -7.93 0.49 5.27
N ILE A 117 -8.09 0.22 3.98
CA ILE A 117 -7.13 -0.59 3.22
C ILE A 117 -6.59 0.23 2.05
N ALA A 118 -5.26 0.34 1.96
CA ALA A 118 -4.59 0.87 0.79
C ALA A 118 -3.91 -0.29 0.04
N MET A 119 -4.33 -0.54 -1.20
CA MET A 119 -3.74 -1.59 -2.01
C MET A 119 -2.98 -1.01 -3.20
N ASP A 120 -1.75 -1.48 -3.37
CA ASP A 120 -0.92 -1.09 -4.49
C ASP A 120 -1.25 -1.93 -5.74
N ILE A 121 -1.63 -1.27 -6.83
CA ILE A 121 -1.73 -1.84 -8.18
C ILE A 121 -0.41 -1.53 -8.89
N LYS A 122 0.36 -2.56 -9.24
CA LYS A 122 1.72 -2.34 -9.72
C LYS A 122 1.78 -1.93 -11.18
N ASN A 123 0.97 -2.55 -12.05
CA ASN A 123 0.89 -2.23 -13.49
C ASN A 123 -0.34 -2.90 -14.13
N SER A 124 -0.48 -2.74 -15.45
CA SER A 124 -1.38 -3.54 -16.29
C SER A 124 -1.06 -5.05 -16.17
N PRO A 125 -2.04 -5.96 -16.37
CA PRO A 125 -1.82 -7.40 -16.21
C PRO A 125 -0.62 -7.95 -16.97
N ALA A 126 -0.41 -7.47 -18.20
CA ALA A 126 0.70 -7.94 -19.05
C ALA A 126 2.10 -7.57 -18.51
N LYS A 127 2.21 -6.45 -17.79
CA LYS A 127 3.48 -5.95 -17.22
C LYS A 127 3.59 -6.18 -15.70
N TYR A 128 2.54 -6.71 -15.06
CA TYR A 128 2.45 -6.79 -13.59
C TYR A 128 3.62 -7.55 -12.98
N ALA A 129 3.92 -8.74 -13.49
CA ALA A 129 4.99 -9.58 -12.96
C ALA A 129 6.36 -8.90 -13.04
N ALA A 130 6.71 -8.34 -14.20
CA ALA A 130 7.97 -7.61 -14.40
C ALA A 130 8.08 -6.41 -13.47
N THR A 131 6.98 -5.64 -13.30
CA THR A 131 6.92 -4.48 -12.41
C THR A 131 7.02 -4.85 -10.94
N ALA A 132 6.45 -6.00 -10.55
CA ALA A 132 6.55 -6.55 -9.20
C ALA A 132 7.90 -7.24 -8.92
N GLY A 133 8.76 -7.41 -9.93
CA GLY A 133 10.04 -8.12 -9.82
C GLY A 133 9.86 -9.63 -9.61
N LEU A 134 8.85 -10.22 -10.23
CA LEU A 134 8.49 -11.63 -10.11
C LEU A 134 8.53 -12.33 -11.49
N PRO A 135 8.82 -13.64 -11.53
CA PRO A 135 8.79 -14.39 -12.78
C PRO A 135 7.36 -14.52 -13.35
N SER A 136 6.35 -14.56 -12.50
CA SER A 136 4.93 -14.59 -12.87
C SER A 136 4.06 -14.10 -11.71
N VAL A 137 2.84 -13.63 -12.03
CA VAL A 137 1.81 -13.28 -11.05
C VAL A 137 0.49 -13.88 -11.51
N ASP A 138 -0.20 -14.59 -10.62
CA ASP A 138 -1.59 -14.98 -10.88
C ASP A 138 -2.50 -13.75 -10.69
N MET A 139 -2.92 -13.15 -11.79
CA MET A 139 -3.77 -11.98 -11.78
C MET A 139 -5.16 -12.21 -11.17
N ASN A 140 -5.59 -13.47 -11.02
CA ASN A 140 -6.83 -13.77 -10.32
C ASN A 140 -6.74 -13.43 -8.82
N LEU A 141 -5.55 -13.57 -8.21
CA LEU A 141 -5.33 -13.16 -6.82
C LEU A 141 -5.50 -11.65 -6.66
N ILE A 142 -4.90 -10.86 -7.56
CA ILE A 142 -5.02 -9.41 -7.58
C ILE A 142 -6.47 -8.99 -7.78
N LYS A 143 -7.17 -9.56 -8.79
CA LYS A 143 -8.58 -9.28 -9.06
C LYS A 143 -9.48 -9.68 -7.87
N LYS A 144 -9.19 -10.81 -7.20
CA LYS A 144 -9.91 -11.23 -5.99
C LYS A 144 -9.71 -10.21 -4.86
N SER A 145 -8.48 -9.76 -4.61
CA SER A 145 -8.17 -8.76 -3.58
C SER A 145 -8.87 -7.43 -3.86
N VAL A 146 -8.83 -6.96 -5.10
CA VAL A 146 -9.56 -5.75 -5.53
C VAL A 146 -11.06 -5.91 -5.27
N GLY A 147 -11.66 -7.03 -5.68
CA GLY A 147 -13.08 -7.30 -5.47
C GLY A 147 -13.46 -7.35 -3.99
N LEU A 148 -12.65 -8.00 -3.13
CA LEU A 148 -12.87 -8.04 -1.68
C LEU A 148 -12.86 -6.63 -1.07
N ILE A 149 -11.87 -5.81 -1.44
CA ILE A 149 -11.71 -4.45 -0.93
C ILE A 149 -12.87 -3.56 -1.38
N MET A 150 -13.21 -3.55 -2.67
CA MET A 150 -14.30 -2.74 -3.21
C MET A 150 -15.66 -3.06 -2.59
N ASN A 151 -15.91 -4.32 -2.25
CA ASN A 151 -17.17 -4.79 -1.68
C ASN A 151 -17.17 -4.85 -0.14
N SER A 152 -16.09 -4.40 0.51
CA SER A 152 -15.92 -4.54 1.97
C SER A 152 -16.80 -3.60 2.81
N GLY A 153 -17.27 -2.50 2.22
CA GLY A 153 -17.92 -1.41 2.96
C GLY A 153 -16.95 -0.59 3.83
N LYS A 154 -15.64 -0.86 3.76
CA LYS A 154 -14.59 -0.10 4.44
C LYS A 154 -14.09 1.05 3.58
N GLU A 155 -13.45 2.04 4.20
CA GLU A 155 -12.67 3.03 3.46
C GLU A 155 -11.46 2.36 2.79
N TYR A 156 -11.17 2.74 1.56
CA TYR A 156 -10.03 2.19 0.85
C TYR A 156 -9.51 3.12 -0.24
N GLU A 157 -8.31 2.85 -0.69
CA GLU A 157 -7.70 3.43 -1.88
C GLU A 157 -6.92 2.38 -2.66
N PHE A 158 -6.91 2.50 -3.99
CA PHE A 158 -5.89 1.87 -4.84
C PHE A 158 -4.80 2.88 -5.15
N ARG A 159 -3.57 2.41 -5.31
CA ARG A 159 -2.41 3.27 -5.58
C ARG A 159 -1.54 2.66 -6.67
N THR A 160 -0.96 3.50 -7.51
CA THR A 160 0.13 3.08 -8.41
C THR A 160 1.29 4.06 -8.29
N THR A 161 2.48 3.54 -7.95
CA THR A 161 3.71 4.32 -8.06
C THR A 161 4.07 4.45 -9.53
N VAL A 162 4.01 5.65 -10.06
CA VAL A 162 4.26 5.96 -11.48
C VAL A 162 5.74 6.12 -11.71
N VAL A 163 6.35 5.24 -12.49
CA VAL A 163 7.81 5.13 -12.68
C VAL A 163 8.15 5.07 -14.17
N ARG A 164 9.16 5.86 -14.61
CA ARG A 164 9.69 5.79 -15.97
C ARG A 164 10.97 4.95 -16.00
N PRO A 165 11.20 4.16 -17.05
CA PRO A 165 10.34 3.91 -18.24
C PRO A 165 9.34 2.75 -18.06
N ILE A 166 9.11 2.24 -16.82
CA ILE A 166 8.28 1.05 -16.54
C ILE A 166 6.83 1.25 -17.03
N HIS A 167 6.25 2.41 -16.73
CA HIS A 167 4.86 2.71 -17.06
C HIS A 167 4.75 3.52 -18.34
N GLU A 168 3.75 3.17 -19.13
CA GLU A 168 3.24 3.91 -20.30
C GLU A 168 1.80 4.37 -20.02
N THR A 169 1.31 5.37 -20.73
CA THR A 169 -0.05 5.90 -20.51
C THR A 169 -1.12 4.84 -20.73
N GLU A 170 -0.93 3.94 -21.69
CA GLU A 170 -1.85 2.84 -21.99
C GLU A 170 -2.01 1.87 -20.82
N ASP A 171 -0.96 1.69 -20.01
CA ASP A 171 -1.07 0.84 -18.81
C ASP A 171 -2.13 1.35 -17.86
N PHE A 172 -2.27 2.67 -17.72
CA PHE A 172 -3.26 3.29 -16.82
C PHE A 172 -4.70 3.12 -17.32
N ARG A 173 -4.92 3.12 -18.64
CA ARG A 173 -6.21 2.77 -19.22
C ARG A 173 -6.58 1.33 -18.87
N ILE A 174 -5.64 0.40 -19.08
CA ILE A 174 -5.86 -1.03 -18.82
C ILE A 174 -6.07 -1.29 -17.32
N ILE A 175 -5.28 -0.66 -16.44
CA ILE A 175 -5.48 -0.75 -14.99
C ILE A 175 -6.90 -0.31 -14.63
N GLY A 176 -7.32 0.85 -15.11
CA GLY A 176 -8.65 1.40 -14.87
C GLY A 176 -9.76 0.46 -15.34
N GLU A 177 -9.66 -0.03 -16.57
CA GLU A 177 -10.68 -0.86 -17.20
C GLU A 177 -10.75 -2.28 -16.62
N GLU A 178 -9.60 -2.97 -16.46
CA GLU A 178 -9.56 -4.39 -16.15
C GLU A 178 -9.42 -4.72 -14.66
N LEU A 179 -8.85 -3.82 -13.87
CA LEU A 179 -8.53 -4.12 -12.48
C LEU A 179 -9.38 -3.35 -11.47
N ILE A 180 -9.55 -2.02 -11.65
CA ILE A 180 -10.15 -1.16 -10.62
C ILE A 180 -11.38 -0.39 -11.08
N SER A 181 -12.07 -0.86 -12.12
CA SER A 181 -13.27 -0.20 -12.66
C SER A 181 -14.35 -0.04 -11.58
N GLY A 182 -14.82 1.19 -11.40
CA GLY A 182 -15.81 1.56 -10.37
C GLY A 182 -15.23 1.84 -8.98
N ALA A 183 -13.93 1.79 -8.81
CA ALA A 183 -13.28 2.09 -7.51
C ALA A 183 -13.61 3.50 -7.01
N GLU A 184 -13.76 3.64 -5.67
CA GLU A 184 -14.05 4.93 -5.03
C GLU A 184 -12.87 5.90 -5.15
N GLN A 185 -11.63 5.40 -4.92
CA GLN A 185 -10.43 6.24 -4.91
C GLN A 185 -9.24 5.53 -5.58
N TYR A 186 -8.57 6.27 -6.46
CA TYR A 186 -7.31 5.85 -7.07
C TYR A 186 -6.27 6.96 -6.95
N PHE A 187 -5.07 6.63 -6.49
CA PHE A 187 -3.98 7.57 -6.34
C PHE A 187 -2.80 7.21 -7.24
N LEU A 188 -2.38 8.17 -8.06
CA LEU A 188 -1.10 8.11 -8.76
C LEU A 188 -0.03 8.71 -7.85
N GLN A 189 0.97 7.91 -7.50
CA GLN A 189 2.10 8.34 -6.67
C GLN A 189 3.33 8.56 -7.55
N PRO A 190 3.77 9.80 -7.79
CA PRO A 190 5.00 10.02 -8.54
C PRO A 190 6.17 9.33 -7.86
N PHE A 191 6.91 8.53 -8.61
CA PHE A 191 8.18 7.97 -8.14
C PHE A 191 9.16 9.09 -7.83
N VAL A 192 9.91 8.93 -6.75
CA VAL A 192 11.02 9.82 -6.37
C VAL A 192 12.28 8.97 -6.29
N SER A 193 13.31 9.36 -7.04
CA SER A 193 14.59 8.68 -7.03
C SER A 193 15.29 8.86 -5.69
N ARG A 194 15.76 7.76 -5.08
CA ARG A 194 16.48 7.75 -3.81
C ARG A 194 17.58 6.69 -3.83
N ASP A 195 18.53 6.81 -2.91
CA ASP A 195 19.66 5.90 -2.82
C ASP A 195 19.26 4.45 -2.47
N GLU A 196 18.15 4.27 -1.80
CA GLU A 196 17.65 2.95 -1.40
C GLU A 196 16.97 2.18 -2.53
N VAL A 197 16.64 2.85 -3.66
CA VAL A 197 15.99 2.22 -4.81
C VAL A 197 16.97 1.28 -5.52
N PRO A 198 16.58 0.01 -5.75
CA PRO A 198 17.45 -1.00 -6.36
C PRO A 198 17.93 -0.65 -7.77
N ASP A 199 17.00 -0.25 -8.66
CA ASP A 199 17.33 0.09 -10.05
C ASP A 199 17.58 1.59 -10.22
N LYS A 200 18.84 1.94 -10.49
CA LYS A 200 19.31 3.33 -10.65
C LYS A 200 18.98 3.94 -12.02
N ASN A 201 18.48 3.15 -12.96
CA ASN A 201 18.09 3.64 -14.29
C ASN A 201 16.66 4.18 -14.32
N LEU A 202 15.91 4.02 -13.22
CA LEU A 202 14.55 4.52 -13.13
C LEU A 202 14.53 6.03 -12.90
N THR A 203 13.56 6.69 -13.52
CA THR A 203 13.41 8.14 -13.46
C THR A 203 12.02 8.55 -13.01
N GLU A 204 11.94 9.75 -12.46
CA GLU A 204 10.69 10.39 -12.08
C GLU A 204 9.85 10.70 -13.32
N PRO A 205 8.52 10.54 -13.26
CA PRO A 205 7.62 10.98 -14.32
C PRO A 205 7.53 12.52 -14.32
N ASP A 206 7.50 13.12 -15.49
CA ASP A 206 7.20 14.55 -15.64
C ASP A 206 5.70 14.84 -15.43
N ASP A 207 5.36 16.12 -15.28
CA ASP A 207 4.00 16.56 -15.02
C ASP A 207 3.05 16.31 -16.19
N GLU A 208 3.55 16.37 -17.43
CA GLU A 208 2.74 16.09 -18.62
C GLU A 208 2.34 14.62 -18.68
N PHE A 209 3.28 13.72 -18.39
CA PHE A 209 3.01 12.28 -18.32
C PHE A 209 2.01 11.95 -17.21
N LEU A 210 2.19 12.53 -16.02
CA LEU A 210 1.27 12.34 -14.89
C LEU A 210 -0.14 12.81 -15.21
N LYS A 211 -0.30 13.97 -15.84
CA LYS A 211 -1.60 14.48 -16.29
C LYS A 211 -2.27 13.54 -17.28
N LYS A 212 -1.53 13.03 -18.27
CA LYS A 212 -2.06 12.04 -19.22
C LYS A 212 -2.51 10.76 -18.54
N CYS A 213 -1.73 10.25 -17.55
CA CYS A 213 -2.11 9.08 -16.77
C CYS A 213 -3.40 9.33 -15.97
N LEU A 214 -3.53 10.51 -15.36
CA LEU A 214 -4.74 10.91 -14.64
C LEU A 214 -5.95 10.96 -15.56
N GLU A 215 -5.84 11.69 -16.70
CA GLU A 215 -6.94 11.87 -17.66
C GLU A 215 -7.43 10.54 -18.23
N ILE A 216 -6.51 9.62 -18.54
CA ILE A 216 -6.84 8.33 -19.14
C ILE A 216 -7.49 7.36 -18.13
N SER A 217 -7.17 7.49 -16.84
CA SER A 217 -7.74 6.68 -15.76
C SER A 217 -9.07 7.21 -15.24
N ALA A 218 -9.31 8.51 -15.34
CA ALA A 218 -10.47 9.18 -14.74
C ALA A 218 -11.84 8.59 -15.13
N PRO A 219 -12.07 8.10 -16.37
CA PRO A 219 -13.36 7.50 -16.73
C PRO A 219 -13.71 6.21 -15.98
N PHE A 220 -12.74 5.54 -15.38
CA PHE A 220 -12.90 4.21 -14.78
C PHE A 220 -13.13 4.23 -13.27
N VAL A 221 -12.84 5.35 -12.59
CA VAL A 221 -12.89 5.44 -11.12
C VAL A 221 -13.69 6.67 -10.69
N LYS A 222 -14.25 6.67 -9.47
CA LYS A 222 -15.06 7.80 -9.00
C LYS A 222 -14.21 9.02 -8.64
N LYS A 223 -13.03 8.78 -8.08
CA LYS A 223 -12.08 9.83 -7.73
C LYS A 223 -10.65 9.40 -8.04
N ILE A 224 -9.89 10.27 -8.72
CA ILE A 224 -8.46 10.07 -8.97
C ILE A 224 -7.69 11.33 -8.62
N GLU A 225 -6.54 11.16 -8.00
CA GLU A 225 -5.64 12.26 -7.63
C GLU A 225 -4.17 11.86 -7.84
N ILE A 226 -3.33 12.86 -8.05
CA ILE A 226 -1.87 12.68 -8.02
C ILE A 226 -1.37 13.12 -6.66
N ARG A 227 -0.80 12.19 -5.89
CA ARG A 227 -0.36 12.46 -4.52
C ARG A 227 0.76 13.50 -4.50
N GLY A 228 0.56 14.54 -3.67
CA GLY A 228 1.54 15.63 -3.53
C GLY A 228 1.57 16.65 -4.65
N LYS A 229 0.64 16.56 -5.63
CA LYS A 229 0.52 17.55 -6.71
C LYS A 229 -0.95 17.95 -6.91
N ASN A 230 -1.17 19.25 -7.08
CA ASN A 230 -2.45 19.82 -7.50
C ASN A 230 -2.24 20.39 -8.92
N PHE A 231 -3.01 19.92 -9.88
CA PHE A 231 -3.02 20.41 -11.26
C PHE A 231 -4.31 21.13 -11.58
#